data_31e19e0daadf3f593669903b986b611d
#
_entry.id   31e19e0daadf3f593669903b986b611d
#
_cell.length_a   1.000
_cell.length_b   1.000
_cell.length_c   1.000
_cell.angle_alpha   90.00
_cell.angle_beta   90.00
_cell.angle_gamma   90.00
#
_symmetry.space_group_name_H-M   'P 1'
#
loop_
_entity.id
_entity.type
_entity.pdbx_description
1 polymer ?
#
loop_
_entity_poly.entity_id
_entity_poly.type
_entity_poly.pdbx_seq_one_letter_code
_entity_poly.pdbx_strand_id
1 'polypeptide(L)'
;MGDLFDKLDKEKKQHVTDYKIDSKLSKCLEEIMKCYETCTSSRRSNYAGVRNCAGSYVAFLSAIKRINYPAEAVTIFTNLLPKVRGDVYDMGLFISALVNNCKESDVTICTRDFEYYIPFIGYMNSKNLNVIGPIGHKCFQYMLNSKVVINGDVDDGLGYRMCNGEIIVNGNCTDCVGQLMEDGCIIVKGNADNDVGYNMSGGSIIVEGNCEDDLAHFMKGGMITIKGNAGDEIGTDCFKGIIMLGGNAGVDVGIKSGKEVKILLNGTCSSISGNLNHSEIYHQDKLVFKDGKPKDPNDFIELRKYRTYVPRWGWEK
;
A
#
# COMPACT_ATOMS: atom_id res chain seq x y z
N MET A 1 -9.10 34.41 -17.43
CA MET A 1 -8.48 33.32 -18.23
C MET A 1 -6.95 33.42 -18.34
N GLY A 2 -6.35 34.62 -18.25
CA GLY A 2 -4.90 34.78 -18.41
C GLY A 2 -4.03 34.17 -17.31
N ASP A 3 -4.40 34.31 -16.06
CA ASP A 3 -3.42 34.19 -14.96
C ASP A 3 -3.09 32.73 -14.54
N LEU A 4 -4.03 31.78 -14.61
CA LEU A 4 -3.77 30.38 -14.26
C LEU A 4 -3.07 29.64 -15.40
N PHE A 5 -3.53 29.86 -16.65
CA PHE A 5 -2.96 29.21 -17.83
C PHE A 5 -1.64 29.86 -18.30
N ASP A 6 -1.41 31.16 -18.02
CA ASP A 6 -0.16 31.83 -18.36
C ASP A 6 1.02 31.42 -17.47
N LYS A 7 0.72 30.86 -16.26
CA LYS A 7 1.72 30.27 -15.36
C LYS A 7 2.16 28.85 -15.79
N LEU A 8 1.49 28.25 -16.79
CA LEU A 8 1.84 26.93 -17.32
C LEU A 8 2.99 27.03 -18.32
N ASP A 9 4.09 26.26 -18.14
CA ASP A 9 5.16 26.12 -19.14
C ASP A 9 4.63 25.59 -20.47
N LYS A 10 5.30 25.94 -21.57
CA LYS A 10 4.88 25.58 -22.95
C LYS A 10 4.70 24.06 -23.15
N GLU A 11 5.55 23.22 -22.53
CA GLU A 11 5.46 21.75 -22.64
C GLU A 11 4.24 21.17 -21.90
N LYS A 12 3.83 21.79 -20.79
CA LYS A 12 2.67 21.36 -20.02
C LYS A 12 1.36 21.95 -20.54
N LYS A 13 1.40 23.04 -21.28
CA LYS A 13 0.25 23.52 -22.07
C LYS A 13 -0.20 22.45 -23.07
N GLN A 14 0.70 21.61 -23.57
CA GLN A 14 0.39 20.55 -24.52
C GLN A 14 -0.41 19.41 -23.89
N HIS A 15 -0.12 19.03 -22.65
CA HIS A 15 -0.90 18.03 -21.91
C HIS A 15 -2.28 18.51 -21.43
N VAL A 16 -2.43 19.83 -21.23
CA VAL A 16 -3.73 20.44 -20.84
C VAL A 16 -4.56 20.77 -22.08
N THR A 17 -3.96 20.93 -23.27
CA THR A 17 -4.67 21.16 -24.54
C THR A 17 -5.44 19.93 -25.04
N ASP A 18 -5.14 18.73 -24.50
CA ASP A 18 -5.92 17.52 -24.80
C ASP A 18 -7.31 17.55 -24.14
N TYR A 19 -7.54 18.44 -23.16
CA TYR A 19 -8.84 18.66 -22.54
C TYR A 19 -9.54 19.88 -23.17
N LYS A 20 -10.76 19.69 -23.66
CA LYS A 20 -11.61 20.79 -24.12
C LYS A 20 -12.16 21.56 -22.89
N ILE A 21 -11.38 22.48 -22.34
CA ILE A 21 -11.75 23.28 -21.18
C ILE A 21 -12.73 24.36 -21.63
N ASP A 22 -14.00 24.15 -21.35
CA ASP A 22 -15.02 25.17 -21.52
C ASP A 22 -15.01 26.19 -20.35
N SER A 23 -15.82 27.24 -20.45
CA SER A 23 -15.88 28.29 -19.43
C SER A 23 -16.39 27.79 -18.08
N LYS A 24 -17.21 26.74 -18.05
CA LYS A 24 -17.74 26.14 -16.82
C LYS A 24 -16.66 25.33 -16.09
N LEU A 25 -15.91 24.52 -16.82
CA LEU A 25 -14.80 23.74 -16.28
C LEU A 25 -13.68 24.64 -15.79
N SER A 26 -13.32 25.71 -16.53
CA SER A 26 -12.35 26.74 -16.12
C SER A 26 -12.77 27.37 -14.78
N LYS A 27 -14.01 27.76 -14.63
CA LYS A 27 -14.52 28.32 -13.37
C LYS A 27 -14.44 27.34 -12.20
N CYS A 28 -14.79 26.07 -12.42
CA CYS A 28 -14.64 25.03 -11.39
C CYS A 28 -13.19 24.86 -10.96
N LEU A 29 -12.23 24.83 -11.89
CA LEU A 29 -10.81 24.73 -11.59
C LEU A 29 -10.29 25.92 -10.79
N GLU A 30 -10.72 27.14 -11.11
CA GLU A 30 -10.39 28.35 -10.35
C GLU A 30 -10.93 28.28 -8.92
N GLU A 31 -12.18 27.81 -8.73
CA GLU A 31 -12.78 27.63 -7.41
C GLU A 31 -12.05 26.58 -6.59
N ILE A 32 -11.68 25.44 -7.19
CA ILE A 32 -10.90 24.37 -6.55
C ILE A 32 -9.52 24.88 -6.14
N MET A 33 -8.80 25.57 -7.03
CA MET A 33 -7.47 26.11 -6.75
C MET A 33 -7.51 27.14 -5.62
N LYS A 34 -8.45 28.07 -5.67
CA LYS A 34 -8.67 29.06 -4.61
C LYS A 34 -8.97 28.41 -3.26
N CYS A 35 -9.79 27.35 -3.27
CA CYS A 35 -10.10 26.57 -2.07
C CYS A 35 -8.83 25.91 -1.51
N TYR A 36 -8.01 25.28 -2.35
CA TYR A 36 -6.73 24.69 -1.98
C TYR A 36 -5.79 25.71 -1.34
N GLU A 37 -5.54 26.84 -2.01
CA GLU A 37 -4.66 27.91 -1.52
C GLU A 37 -5.15 28.47 -0.19
N THR A 38 -6.46 28.71 -0.04
CA THR A 38 -7.04 29.21 1.21
C THR A 38 -6.87 28.22 2.35
N CYS A 39 -7.12 26.95 2.12
CA CYS A 39 -7.05 25.90 3.12
C CYS A 39 -5.61 25.60 3.56
N THR A 40 -4.64 25.71 2.66
CA THR A 40 -3.22 25.39 2.94
C THR A 40 -2.44 26.58 3.48
N SER A 41 -2.75 27.83 3.08
CA SER A 41 -2.07 29.03 3.55
C SER A 41 -2.28 29.31 5.04
N SER A 42 -3.45 28.97 5.58
CA SER A 42 -3.79 29.18 6.99
C SER A 42 -3.05 28.24 7.96
N ARG A 43 -2.38 27.19 7.45
CA ARG A 43 -1.77 26.13 8.26
C ARG A 43 -0.25 26.23 8.42
N ARG A 44 0.40 27.18 7.78
CA ARG A 44 1.88 27.35 7.81
C ARG A 44 2.49 27.60 9.19
N SER A 45 1.69 27.83 10.23
CA SER A 45 2.18 28.27 11.55
C SER A 45 2.25 27.20 12.65
N ASN A 46 1.79 25.97 12.44
CA ASN A 46 1.70 24.97 13.52
C ASN A 46 2.49 23.68 13.25
N TYR A 47 3.78 23.81 12.96
CA TYR A 47 4.69 22.67 12.73
C TYR A 47 5.37 22.17 14.02
N ALA A 48 4.59 21.83 15.05
CA ALA A 48 5.13 21.13 16.21
C ALA A 48 4.05 20.18 16.76
N GLY A 49 4.02 18.95 16.26
CA GLY A 49 3.15 17.92 16.83
C GLY A 49 2.63 16.93 15.78
N VAL A 50 2.20 15.79 16.24
CA VAL A 50 1.61 14.71 15.43
C VAL A 50 0.52 15.28 14.51
N ARG A 51 0.73 15.21 13.19
CA ARG A 51 -0.23 15.69 12.18
C ARG A 51 -1.57 15.00 12.37
N ASN A 52 -2.62 15.76 12.63
CA ASN A 52 -3.98 15.25 12.68
C ASN A 52 -4.54 15.12 11.26
N CYS A 53 -4.15 14.05 10.55
CA CYS A 53 -4.61 13.79 9.18
C CYS A 53 -6.13 13.78 9.06
N ALA A 54 -6.84 13.21 10.04
CA ALA A 54 -8.29 13.16 10.06
C ALA A 54 -8.90 14.58 10.15
N GLY A 55 -8.39 15.44 11.02
CA GLY A 55 -8.85 16.83 11.14
C GLY A 55 -8.59 17.66 9.88
N SER A 56 -7.42 17.47 9.26
CA SER A 56 -7.09 18.12 7.99
C SER A 56 -8.03 17.68 6.87
N TYR A 57 -8.23 16.37 6.72
CA TYR A 57 -9.12 15.81 5.72
C TYR A 57 -10.56 16.32 5.87
N VAL A 58 -11.12 16.29 7.10
CA VAL A 58 -12.49 16.77 7.37
C VAL A 58 -12.64 18.27 7.03
N ALA A 59 -11.63 19.08 7.32
CA ALA A 59 -11.66 20.50 6.97
C ALA A 59 -11.64 20.72 5.45
N PHE A 60 -10.80 19.97 4.72
CA PHE A 60 -10.76 20.04 3.26
C PHE A 60 -12.08 19.56 2.64
N LEU A 61 -12.61 18.43 3.10
CA LEU A 61 -13.89 17.91 2.64
C LEU A 61 -15.02 18.91 2.87
N SER A 62 -15.05 19.59 4.01
CA SER A 62 -16.07 20.61 4.33
C SER A 62 -15.97 21.83 3.43
N ALA A 63 -14.76 22.26 3.08
CA ALA A 63 -14.52 23.37 2.18
C ALA A 63 -14.97 23.04 0.74
N ILE A 64 -14.65 21.85 0.25
CA ILE A 64 -14.92 21.40 -1.11
C ILE A 64 -16.39 21.10 -1.36
N LYS A 65 -17.16 20.67 -0.34
CA LYS A 65 -18.58 20.32 -0.47
C LYS A 65 -19.46 21.38 -1.15
N ARG A 66 -19.01 22.63 -1.18
CA ARG A 66 -19.73 23.75 -1.80
C ARG A 66 -19.43 23.91 -3.29
N ILE A 67 -18.42 23.22 -3.80
CA ILE A 67 -17.99 23.30 -5.19
C ILE A 67 -18.60 22.13 -5.95
N ASN A 68 -19.24 22.40 -7.08
CA ASN A 68 -19.78 21.37 -7.96
C ASN A 68 -18.86 21.20 -9.18
N TYR A 69 -18.20 20.07 -9.29
CA TYR A 69 -17.21 19.77 -10.33
C TYR A 69 -17.34 18.33 -10.84
N PRO A 70 -16.99 18.07 -12.12
CA PRO A 70 -16.90 16.73 -12.68
C PRO A 70 -15.57 16.04 -12.32
N ALA A 71 -15.50 14.73 -12.51
CA ALA A 71 -14.26 13.94 -12.30
C ALA A 71 -13.09 14.45 -13.15
N GLU A 72 -13.36 14.93 -14.36
CA GLU A 72 -12.37 15.55 -15.24
C GLU A 72 -11.65 16.73 -14.57
N ALA A 73 -12.36 17.56 -13.80
CA ALA A 73 -11.76 18.67 -13.06
C ALA A 73 -10.72 18.17 -12.04
N VAL A 74 -10.94 17.02 -11.40
CA VAL A 74 -9.97 16.40 -10.48
C VAL A 74 -8.71 16.00 -11.23
N THR A 75 -8.86 15.36 -12.39
CA THR A 75 -7.74 14.96 -13.26
C THR A 75 -6.90 16.17 -13.70
N ILE A 76 -7.57 17.22 -14.18
CA ILE A 76 -6.88 18.44 -14.62
C ILE A 76 -6.21 19.13 -13.44
N PHE A 77 -6.89 19.24 -12.30
CA PHE A 77 -6.33 19.84 -11.09
C PHE A 77 -5.04 19.14 -10.67
N THR A 78 -5.02 17.79 -10.65
CA THR A 78 -3.81 17.03 -10.28
C THR A 78 -2.66 17.24 -11.27
N ASN A 79 -2.94 17.44 -12.56
CA ASN A 79 -1.93 17.81 -13.54
C ASN A 79 -1.37 19.25 -13.36
N LEU A 80 -2.14 20.14 -12.74
CA LEU A 80 -1.72 21.53 -12.49
C LEU A 80 -0.94 21.68 -11.18
N LEU A 81 -1.20 20.83 -10.17
CA LEU A 81 -0.65 20.91 -8.83
C LEU A 81 0.89 20.89 -8.72
N PRO A 82 1.66 20.16 -9.55
CA PRO A 82 3.13 20.12 -9.46
C PRO A 82 3.80 21.50 -9.48
N LYS A 83 3.10 22.52 -9.95
CA LYS A 83 3.57 23.91 -10.03
C LYS A 83 3.19 24.75 -8.80
N VAL A 84 2.34 24.21 -7.93
CA VAL A 84 1.86 24.91 -6.76
C VAL A 84 2.76 24.56 -5.57
N ARG A 85 3.38 25.59 -4.96
CA ARG A 85 4.14 25.40 -3.72
C ARG A 85 3.17 25.11 -2.58
N GLY A 86 3.35 23.96 -1.91
CA GLY A 86 2.51 23.56 -0.80
C GLY A 86 3.15 22.45 0.04
N ASP A 87 2.50 22.12 1.16
CA ASP A 87 2.86 20.96 1.95
C ASP A 87 2.33 19.72 1.25
N VAL A 88 3.21 18.78 0.91
CA VAL A 88 2.85 17.55 0.18
C VAL A 88 1.82 16.69 0.91
N TYR A 89 1.79 16.74 2.23
CA TYR A 89 0.81 16.01 3.05
C TYR A 89 -0.59 16.62 2.95
N ASP A 90 -0.68 17.94 3.05
CA ASP A 90 -1.96 18.64 2.86
C ASP A 90 -2.45 18.47 1.42
N MET A 91 -1.56 18.44 0.46
CA MET A 91 -1.85 18.19 -0.96
C MET A 91 -2.53 16.83 -1.16
N GLY A 92 -1.96 15.74 -0.62
CA GLY A 92 -2.55 14.41 -0.76
C GLY A 92 -3.90 14.26 -0.07
N LEU A 93 -4.07 14.85 1.12
CA LEU A 93 -5.35 14.87 1.82
C LEU A 93 -6.40 15.72 1.10
N PHE A 94 -5.99 16.82 0.45
CA PHE A 94 -6.89 17.65 -0.35
C PHE A 94 -7.35 16.92 -1.63
N ILE A 95 -6.42 16.25 -2.33
CA ILE A 95 -6.75 15.38 -3.48
C ILE A 95 -7.74 14.29 -3.03
N SER A 96 -7.52 13.66 -1.87
CA SER A 96 -8.42 12.64 -1.33
C SER A 96 -9.82 13.19 -1.06
N ALA A 97 -9.92 14.41 -0.53
CA ALA A 97 -11.19 15.08 -0.31
C ALA A 97 -11.90 15.42 -1.64
N LEU A 98 -11.15 15.87 -2.66
CA LEU A 98 -11.69 16.08 -4.01
C LEU A 98 -12.24 14.79 -4.60
N VAL A 99 -11.47 13.71 -4.57
CA VAL A 99 -11.90 12.40 -5.08
C VAL A 99 -13.18 11.95 -4.39
N ASN A 100 -13.21 11.93 -3.07
CA ASN A 100 -14.36 11.44 -2.30
C ASN A 100 -15.62 12.31 -2.42
N ASN A 101 -15.47 13.62 -2.67
CA ASN A 101 -16.63 14.52 -2.88
C ASN A 101 -17.11 14.54 -4.34
N CYS A 102 -16.38 13.95 -5.28
CA CYS A 102 -16.79 13.86 -6.67
C CYS A 102 -18.10 13.08 -6.78
N LYS A 103 -19.00 13.50 -7.71
CA LYS A 103 -20.30 12.81 -7.91
C LYS A 103 -20.12 11.50 -8.66
N GLU A 104 -19.19 11.48 -9.60
CA GLU A 104 -18.88 10.29 -10.38
C GLU A 104 -18.23 9.21 -9.51
N SER A 105 -18.49 7.95 -9.88
CA SER A 105 -17.92 6.78 -9.21
C SER A 105 -16.44 6.54 -9.58
N ASP A 106 -16.06 6.99 -10.78
CA ASP A 106 -14.78 6.69 -11.40
C ASP A 106 -14.01 7.98 -11.61
N VAL A 107 -12.83 8.07 -11.01
CA VAL A 107 -11.98 9.25 -11.01
C VAL A 107 -10.57 8.86 -11.48
N THR A 108 -9.94 9.72 -12.26
CA THR A 108 -8.52 9.58 -12.62
C THR A 108 -7.73 10.72 -12.01
N ILE A 109 -6.57 10.43 -11.46
CA ILE A 109 -5.58 11.41 -11.01
C ILE A 109 -4.23 11.15 -11.66
N CYS A 110 -3.46 12.21 -11.88
CA CYS A 110 -2.11 12.12 -12.44
C CYS A 110 -1.09 12.65 -11.42
N THR A 111 -0.14 11.79 -11.08
CA THR A 111 0.96 12.11 -10.15
C THR A 111 2.33 12.09 -10.81
N ARG A 112 2.40 11.86 -12.13
CA ARG A 112 3.64 11.64 -12.89
C ARG A 112 4.60 12.80 -12.82
N ASP A 113 4.09 14.03 -12.82
CA ASP A 113 4.88 15.25 -12.91
C ASP A 113 5.25 15.87 -11.56
N PHE A 114 4.91 15.20 -10.45
CA PHE A 114 5.33 15.67 -9.14
C PHE A 114 6.82 15.39 -8.90
N GLU A 115 7.52 16.36 -8.32
CA GLU A 115 8.92 16.23 -7.94
C GLU A 115 9.11 15.24 -6.79
N TYR A 116 8.10 15.11 -5.92
CA TYR A 116 8.08 14.20 -4.76
C TYR A 116 6.82 13.36 -4.78
N TYR A 117 6.91 12.14 -4.29
CA TYR A 117 5.76 11.27 -4.12
C TYR A 117 4.77 11.85 -3.11
N ILE A 118 3.52 11.99 -3.52
CA ILE A 118 2.48 12.63 -2.70
C ILE A 118 1.87 11.61 -1.73
N PRO A 119 2.03 11.81 -0.40
CA PRO A 119 1.48 10.90 0.60
C PRO A 119 -0.03 11.10 0.81
N PHE A 120 -0.68 10.14 1.49
CA PHE A 120 -2.08 10.17 1.88
C PHE A 120 -3.11 10.29 0.75
N ILE A 121 -2.73 10.05 -0.50
CA ILE A 121 -3.71 9.94 -1.59
C ILE A 121 -4.67 8.78 -1.30
N GLY A 122 -5.97 9.00 -1.50
CA GLY A 122 -6.99 7.99 -1.27
C GLY A 122 -7.32 7.77 0.21
N TYR A 123 -7.03 8.71 1.10
CA TYR A 123 -7.45 8.67 2.50
C TYR A 123 -8.97 8.49 2.59
N MET A 124 -9.45 7.43 3.28
CA MET A 124 -10.86 7.03 3.38
C MET A 124 -11.55 6.89 2.01
N ASN A 125 -10.82 6.41 1.00
CA ASN A 125 -11.32 6.33 -0.37
C ASN A 125 -12.54 5.41 -0.50
N SER A 126 -13.56 5.90 -1.20
CA SER A 126 -14.80 5.18 -1.52
C SER A 126 -15.14 5.22 -3.01
N LYS A 127 -14.25 5.70 -3.85
CA LYS A 127 -14.42 5.86 -5.30
C LYS A 127 -13.47 4.93 -6.06
N ASN A 128 -13.87 4.46 -7.21
CA ASN A 128 -12.93 3.82 -8.11
C ASN A 128 -11.90 4.85 -8.56
N LEU A 129 -10.63 4.54 -8.42
CA LEU A 129 -9.56 5.48 -8.70
C LEU A 129 -8.53 4.87 -9.63
N ASN A 130 -8.25 5.55 -10.73
CA ASN A 130 -7.11 5.26 -11.58
C ASN A 130 -6.02 6.31 -11.32
N VAL A 131 -4.87 5.86 -10.83
CA VAL A 131 -3.71 6.70 -10.56
C VAL A 131 -2.68 6.52 -11.67
N ILE A 132 -2.24 7.61 -12.29
CA ILE A 132 -1.23 7.62 -13.35
C ILE A 132 0.05 8.26 -12.79
N GLY A 133 1.01 7.43 -12.40
CA GLY A 133 2.28 7.84 -11.80
C GLY A 133 2.46 7.30 -10.39
N PRO A 134 3.64 7.53 -9.78
CA PRO A 134 3.96 7.06 -8.45
C PRO A 134 3.23 7.86 -7.37
N ILE A 135 3.05 7.25 -6.19
CA ILE A 135 2.44 7.87 -5.01
C ILE A 135 3.28 7.62 -3.76
N GLY A 136 3.12 8.50 -2.77
CA GLY A 136 3.90 8.50 -1.54
C GLY A 136 3.37 7.56 -0.46
N HIS A 137 3.86 7.74 0.75
CA HIS A 137 3.55 6.88 1.87
C HIS A 137 2.10 7.01 2.38
N LYS A 138 1.59 5.96 3.03
CA LYS A 138 0.27 5.85 3.64
C LYS A 138 -0.89 6.20 2.72
N CYS A 139 -0.73 5.91 1.43
CA CYS A 139 -1.81 6.04 0.47
C CYS A 139 -2.88 4.96 0.70
N PHE A 140 -4.14 5.31 0.42
CA PHE A 140 -5.33 4.47 0.65
C PHE A 140 -5.53 4.03 2.11
N GLN A 141 -5.04 4.84 3.05
CA GLN A 141 -5.30 4.64 4.47
C GLN A 141 -6.81 4.71 4.76
N TYR A 142 -7.33 3.72 5.53
CA TYR A 142 -8.75 3.57 5.85
C TYR A 142 -9.66 3.46 4.61
N MET A 143 -9.17 2.93 3.50
CA MET A 143 -9.98 2.70 2.30
C MET A 143 -11.20 1.83 2.66
N LEU A 144 -12.38 2.22 2.15
CA LEU A 144 -13.64 1.59 2.54
C LEU A 144 -14.03 0.47 1.57
N ASN A 145 -14.57 0.83 0.39
CA ASN A 145 -15.00 -0.18 -0.58
C ASN A 145 -14.97 0.43 -1.98
N SER A 146 -13.91 0.17 -2.72
CA SER A 146 -13.70 0.71 -4.06
C SER A 146 -12.63 -0.10 -4.78
N LYS A 147 -12.48 0.12 -6.08
CA LYS A 147 -11.40 -0.44 -6.89
C LYS A 147 -10.41 0.65 -7.24
N VAL A 148 -9.14 0.38 -6.95
CA VAL A 148 -8.03 1.29 -7.23
C VAL A 148 -7.02 0.61 -8.14
N VAL A 149 -6.59 1.30 -9.18
CA VAL A 149 -5.48 0.87 -10.05
C VAL A 149 -4.41 1.95 -10.04
N ILE A 150 -3.19 1.58 -9.70
CA ILE A 150 -2.03 2.47 -9.63
C ILE A 150 -1.05 2.07 -10.71
N ASN A 151 -0.80 2.96 -11.67
CA ASN A 151 0.16 2.77 -12.75
C ASN A 151 1.47 3.50 -12.41
N GLY A 152 2.18 2.99 -11.42
CA GLY A 152 3.42 3.54 -10.87
C GLY A 152 3.82 2.82 -9.60
N ASP A 153 4.95 3.19 -9.03
CA ASP A 153 5.45 2.68 -7.75
C ASP A 153 4.75 3.36 -6.57
N VAL A 154 4.76 2.69 -5.44
CA VAL A 154 4.15 3.16 -4.20
C VAL A 154 5.17 3.10 -3.07
N ASP A 155 5.25 4.18 -2.32
CA ASP A 155 6.07 4.28 -1.12
C ASP A 155 5.40 3.57 0.09
N ASP A 156 5.99 3.63 1.27
CA ASP A 156 5.63 2.94 2.50
C ASP A 156 4.15 3.02 2.91
N GLY A 157 3.63 1.93 3.43
CA GLY A 157 2.33 1.85 4.12
C GLY A 157 1.11 1.88 3.21
N LEU A 158 1.20 1.36 2.00
CA LEU A 158 0.04 1.20 1.11
C LEU A 158 -1.09 0.42 1.80
N GLY A 159 -2.31 0.98 1.76
CA GLY A 159 -3.48 0.32 2.34
C GLY A 159 -3.44 0.21 3.87
N TYR A 160 -2.73 1.10 4.56
CA TYR A 160 -2.70 1.13 6.03
C TYR A 160 -4.11 1.17 6.62
N ARG A 161 -4.47 0.16 7.44
CA ARG A 161 -5.83 -0.01 7.99
C ARG A 161 -6.93 -0.01 6.93
N MET A 162 -6.67 -0.58 5.77
CA MET A 162 -7.69 -0.76 4.74
C MET A 162 -8.83 -1.62 5.29
N CYS A 163 -10.07 -1.13 5.15
CA CYS A 163 -11.25 -1.80 5.68
C CYS A 163 -11.87 -2.76 4.65
N ASN A 164 -11.80 -2.42 3.36
CA ASN A 164 -12.29 -3.27 2.26
C ASN A 164 -11.93 -2.67 0.89
N GLY A 165 -12.24 -3.39 -0.21
CA GLY A 165 -12.03 -2.98 -1.59
C GLY A 165 -10.85 -3.71 -2.25
N GLU A 166 -10.42 -3.21 -3.41
CA GLU A 166 -9.34 -3.79 -4.20
C GLU A 166 -8.32 -2.72 -4.60
N ILE A 167 -7.03 -2.97 -4.34
CA ILE A 167 -5.92 -2.14 -4.82
C ILE A 167 -5.04 -2.99 -5.73
N ILE A 168 -4.79 -2.50 -6.94
CA ILE A 168 -3.86 -3.12 -7.91
C ILE A 168 -2.74 -2.13 -8.19
N VAL A 169 -1.50 -2.51 -7.90
CA VAL A 169 -0.30 -1.74 -8.20
C VAL A 169 0.41 -2.36 -9.40
N ASN A 170 0.50 -1.62 -10.50
CA ASN A 170 1.26 -2.00 -11.69
C ASN A 170 2.74 -1.54 -11.60
N GLY A 171 3.32 -1.60 -10.44
CA GLY A 171 4.68 -1.21 -10.07
C GLY A 171 5.13 -1.96 -8.84
N ASN A 172 6.16 -1.42 -8.17
CA ASN A 172 6.69 -1.92 -6.91
C ASN A 172 6.07 -1.17 -5.71
N CYS A 173 6.14 -1.78 -4.55
CA CYS A 173 5.88 -1.13 -3.27
C CYS A 173 7.14 -1.21 -2.40
N THR A 174 7.32 -0.27 -1.49
CA THR A 174 8.32 -0.36 -0.44
C THR A 174 7.72 -1.07 0.79
N ASP A 175 8.01 -0.63 1.99
CA ASP A 175 7.67 -1.32 3.24
C ASP A 175 6.17 -1.26 3.60
N CYS A 176 5.77 -2.14 4.51
CA CYS A 176 4.50 -2.09 5.24
C CYS A 176 3.23 -2.19 4.35
N VAL A 177 3.27 -2.90 3.23
CA VAL A 177 2.08 -3.14 2.39
C VAL A 177 1.00 -3.84 3.20
N GLY A 178 -0.21 -3.25 3.29
CA GLY A 178 -1.34 -3.80 4.03
C GLY A 178 -1.16 -3.83 5.55
N GLN A 179 -0.30 -2.97 6.11
CA GLN A 179 -0.13 -2.86 7.56
C GLN A 179 -1.47 -2.58 8.24
N LEU A 180 -1.81 -3.42 9.25
CA LEU A 180 -3.08 -3.34 9.99
C LEU A 180 -4.33 -3.50 9.12
N MET A 181 -4.24 -4.05 7.93
CA MET A 181 -5.37 -4.29 7.03
C MET A 181 -6.42 -5.16 7.72
N GLU A 182 -7.70 -4.78 7.57
CA GLU A 182 -8.83 -5.47 8.19
C GLU A 182 -9.53 -6.41 7.20
N ASP A 183 -9.70 -5.98 5.94
CA ASP A 183 -10.31 -6.77 4.87
C ASP A 183 -9.96 -6.18 3.49
N GLY A 184 -10.37 -6.85 2.40
CA GLY A 184 -10.15 -6.44 1.02
C GLY A 184 -9.00 -7.20 0.36
N CYS A 185 -8.50 -6.66 -0.77
CA CYS A 185 -7.46 -7.28 -1.57
C CYS A 185 -6.43 -6.24 -2.03
N ILE A 186 -5.13 -6.53 -1.84
CA ILE A 186 -4.02 -5.75 -2.41
C ILE A 186 -3.22 -6.67 -3.34
N ILE A 187 -3.03 -6.24 -4.59
CA ILE A 187 -2.24 -6.96 -5.59
C ILE A 187 -1.10 -6.06 -6.04
N VAL A 188 0.14 -6.46 -5.76
CA VAL A 188 1.37 -5.80 -6.23
C VAL A 188 1.94 -6.63 -7.37
N LYS A 189 2.04 -6.05 -8.58
CA LYS A 189 2.58 -6.74 -9.77
C LYS A 189 4.10 -6.84 -9.77
N GLY A 190 4.76 -5.89 -9.11
CA GLY A 190 6.19 -5.88 -8.89
C GLY A 190 6.59 -6.52 -7.57
N ASN A 191 7.67 -6.00 -6.99
CA ASN A 191 8.20 -6.42 -5.69
C ASN A 191 7.58 -5.59 -4.56
N ALA A 192 7.69 -6.09 -3.34
CA ALA A 192 7.49 -5.34 -2.11
C ALA A 192 8.75 -5.48 -1.24
N ASP A 193 9.00 -4.53 -0.35
CA ASP A 193 10.13 -4.60 0.56
C ASP A 193 9.72 -5.29 1.89
N ASN A 194 10.04 -4.74 3.05
CA ASN A 194 9.81 -5.38 4.34
C ASN A 194 8.37 -5.25 4.86
N ASP A 195 8.04 -6.02 5.89
CA ASP A 195 6.81 -5.90 6.68
C ASP A 195 5.50 -6.06 5.88
N VAL A 196 5.48 -6.84 4.82
CA VAL A 196 4.24 -7.13 4.07
C VAL A 196 3.23 -7.83 4.99
N GLY A 197 2.04 -7.20 5.17
CA GLY A 197 0.97 -7.71 6.03
C GLY A 197 1.24 -7.58 7.52
N TYR A 198 2.11 -6.65 7.95
CA TYR A 198 2.38 -6.41 9.36
C TYR A 198 1.09 -6.18 10.15
N ASN A 199 0.84 -7.02 11.15
CA ASN A 199 -0.33 -6.95 12.04
C ASN A 199 -1.69 -6.95 11.29
N MET A 200 -1.75 -7.52 10.09
CA MET A 200 -2.96 -7.70 9.29
C MET A 200 -3.96 -8.60 10.03
N SER A 201 -5.25 -8.28 10.02
CA SER A 201 -6.29 -9.05 10.70
C SER A 201 -7.24 -9.79 9.76
N GLY A 202 -7.28 -9.44 8.47
CA GLY A 202 -8.12 -10.08 7.47
C GLY A 202 -7.78 -9.60 6.05
N GLY A 203 -8.51 -10.10 5.06
CA GLY A 203 -8.30 -9.80 3.65
C GLY A 203 -7.17 -10.61 3.00
N SER A 204 -6.69 -10.15 1.84
CA SER A 204 -5.64 -10.84 1.09
C SER A 204 -4.62 -9.88 0.49
N ILE A 205 -3.33 -10.27 0.50
CA ILE A 205 -2.24 -9.57 -0.17
C ILE A 205 -1.57 -10.54 -1.13
N ILE A 206 -1.36 -10.11 -2.37
CA ILE A 206 -0.67 -10.88 -3.40
C ILE A 206 0.47 -10.02 -3.94
N VAL A 207 1.71 -10.49 -3.81
CA VAL A 207 2.89 -9.91 -4.45
C VAL A 207 3.34 -10.86 -5.56
N GLU A 208 3.34 -10.38 -6.81
CA GLU A 208 3.74 -11.22 -7.94
C GLU A 208 5.26 -11.36 -8.07
N GLY A 209 6.02 -10.39 -7.55
CA GLY A 209 7.47 -10.42 -7.41
C GLY A 209 7.95 -11.03 -6.10
N ASN A 210 9.06 -10.50 -5.61
CA ASN A 210 9.68 -10.87 -4.33
C ASN A 210 9.21 -9.95 -3.21
N CYS A 211 9.43 -10.37 -1.96
CA CYS A 211 9.47 -9.46 -0.81
C CYS A 211 10.80 -9.65 -0.03
N GLU A 212 11.07 -8.70 0.87
CA GLU A 212 12.21 -8.77 1.77
C GLU A 212 11.81 -9.38 3.12
N ASP A 213 12.31 -8.87 4.24
CA ASP A 213 12.17 -9.47 5.56
C ASP A 213 10.81 -9.19 6.23
N ASP A 214 10.54 -9.88 7.34
CA ASP A 214 9.40 -9.68 8.23
C ASP A 214 8.01 -9.89 7.58
N LEU A 215 7.92 -10.80 6.59
CA LEU A 215 6.65 -11.16 5.97
C LEU A 215 5.64 -11.69 7.00
N ALA A 216 4.44 -11.08 7.08
CA ALA A 216 3.35 -11.46 7.97
C ALA A 216 3.65 -11.36 9.48
N HIS A 217 4.56 -10.46 9.88
CA HIS A 217 4.89 -10.24 11.28
C HIS A 217 3.66 -9.76 12.06
N PHE A 218 3.37 -10.39 13.21
CA PHE A 218 2.17 -10.18 14.04
C PHE A 218 0.82 -10.36 13.33
N MET A 219 0.75 -11.02 12.17
CA MET A 219 -0.49 -11.26 11.44
C MET A 219 -1.53 -11.98 12.32
N LYS A 220 -2.76 -11.51 12.31
CA LYS A 220 -3.88 -12.01 13.11
C LYS A 220 -4.95 -12.74 12.30
N GLY A 221 -4.86 -12.71 10.98
CA GLY A 221 -5.79 -13.35 10.07
C GLY A 221 -5.56 -12.92 8.62
N GLY A 222 -6.27 -13.56 7.69
CA GLY A 222 -6.16 -13.29 6.26
C GLY A 222 -5.18 -14.21 5.53
N MET A 223 -4.82 -13.82 4.32
CA MET A 223 -3.94 -14.60 3.45
C MET A 223 -2.92 -13.70 2.74
N ILE A 224 -1.66 -14.14 2.74
CA ILE A 224 -0.60 -13.48 1.98
C ILE A 224 0.02 -14.48 1.02
N THR A 225 0.18 -14.07 -0.23
CA THR A 225 0.81 -14.87 -1.29
C THR A 225 1.94 -14.08 -1.92
N ILE A 226 3.15 -14.59 -1.82
CA ILE A 226 4.33 -14.09 -2.54
C ILE A 226 4.66 -15.11 -3.63
N LYS A 227 4.62 -14.71 -4.91
CA LYS A 227 4.95 -15.62 -6.02
C LYS A 227 6.45 -15.85 -6.18
N GLY A 228 7.27 -14.84 -5.84
CA GLY A 228 8.73 -14.89 -5.84
C GLY A 228 9.31 -15.40 -4.53
N ASN A 229 10.50 -14.88 -4.20
CA ASN A 229 11.23 -15.19 -2.96
C ASN A 229 10.82 -14.23 -1.83
N ALA A 230 11.10 -14.64 -0.60
CA ALA A 230 11.01 -13.79 0.59
C ALA A 230 12.32 -13.85 1.38
N GLY A 231 12.61 -12.80 2.15
CA GLY A 231 13.76 -12.72 3.03
C GLY A 231 13.59 -13.52 4.32
N ASP A 232 14.09 -12.98 5.41
CA ASP A 232 14.14 -13.61 6.71
C ASP A 232 12.85 -13.37 7.53
N GLU A 233 12.66 -14.13 8.61
CA GLU A 233 11.63 -13.96 9.65
C GLU A 233 10.17 -14.03 9.15
N ILE A 234 9.87 -14.96 8.27
CA ILE A 234 8.52 -15.16 7.74
C ILE A 234 7.55 -15.69 8.83
N GLY A 235 6.45 -14.98 9.07
CA GLY A 235 5.41 -15.36 10.02
C GLY A 235 5.82 -15.25 11.49
N THR A 236 6.78 -14.39 11.80
CA THR A 236 7.22 -14.12 13.18
C THR A 236 6.06 -13.56 14.03
N ASP A 237 5.86 -14.13 15.22
CA ASP A 237 4.77 -13.78 16.13
C ASP A 237 3.38 -13.76 15.46
N CYS A 238 3.20 -14.48 14.36
CA CYS A 238 1.93 -14.62 13.64
C CYS A 238 0.94 -15.46 14.47
N PHE A 239 -0.29 -14.99 14.64
CA PHE A 239 -1.31 -15.64 15.46
C PHE A 239 -2.21 -16.57 14.65
N LYS A 240 -2.57 -16.14 13.45
CA LYS A 240 -3.50 -16.84 12.56
C LYS A 240 -3.34 -16.38 11.13
N GLY A 241 -3.55 -17.24 10.16
CA GLY A 241 -3.60 -16.94 8.74
C GLY A 241 -2.86 -17.93 7.87
N ILE A 242 -2.82 -17.61 6.59
CA ILE A 242 -2.18 -18.44 5.57
C ILE A 242 -1.12 -17.61 4.87
N ILE A 243 0.10 -18.11 4.84
CA ILE A 243 1.24 -17.52 4.13
C ILE A 243 1.66 -18.51 3.05
N MET A 244 1.67 -18.08 1.79
CA MET A 244 2.04 -18.88 0.64
C MET A 244 3.26 -18.25 -0.04
N LEU A 245 4.33 -19.01 -0.17
CA LEU A 245 5.56 -18.58 -0.83
C LEU A 245 5.87 -19.49 -2.03
N GLY A 246 5.94 -18.89 -3.22
CA GLY A 246 6.26 -19.58 -4.46
C GLY A 246 7.75 -19.89 -4.64
N GLY A 247 8.61 -18.97 -4.21
CA GLY A 247 10.07 -19.07 -4.28
C GLY A 247 10.71 -19.53 -2.98
N ASN A 248 11.95 -19.09 -2.75
CA ASN A 248 12.75 -19.43 -1.59
C ASN A 248 12.53 -18.46 -0.43
N ALA A 249 12.69 -18.96 0.79
CA ALA A 249 12.70 -18.21 2.03
C ALA A 249 14.10 -18.09 2.63
N GLY A 250 14.35 -17.03 3.39
CA GLY A 250 15.54 -16.85 4.19
C GLY A 250 15.58 -17.71 5.45
N VAL A 251 16.05 -17.15 6.55
CA VAL A 251 16.17 -17.81 7.85
C VAL A 251 14.95 -17.55 8.73
N ASP A 252 14.78 -18.38 9.75
CA ASP A 252 13.85 -18.19 10.85
C ASP A 252 12.35 -18.14 10.46
N VAL A 253 11.95 -19.03 9.56
CA VAL A 253 10.54 -19.18 9.20
C VAL A 253 9.72 -19.67 10.39
N GLY A 254 8.66 -18.94 10.75
CA GLY A 254 7.65 -19.31 11.73
C GLY A 254 7.99 -19.05 13.19
N ILE A 255 8.90 -18.11 13.51
CA ILE A 255 9.25 -17.80 14.92
C ILE A 255 7.99 -17.47 15.73
N LYS A 256 7.78 -18.21 16.84
CA LYS A 256 6.67 -18.03 17.79
C LYS A 256 5.27 -18.03 17.16
N SER A 257 5.12 -18.55 15.95
CA SER A 257 3.83 -18.58 15.25
C SER A 257 2.81 -19.49 15.94
N GLY A 258 1.52 -19.08 15.90
CA GLY A 258 0.41 -19.69 16.64
C GLY A 258 -0.20 -20.91 15.95
N LYS A 259 -1.20 -21.50 16.62
CA LYS A 259 -1.88 -22.76 16.20
C LYS A 259 -2.66 -22.68 14.89
N GLU A 260 -3.14 -21.49 14.53
CA GLU A 260 -3.98 -21.28 13.34
C GLU A 260 -3.17 -20.69 12.18
N VAL A 261 -1.85 -20.87 12.20
CA VAL A 261 -0.94 -20.40 11.14
C VAL A 261 -0.57 -21.57 10.24
N LYS A 262 -0.72 -21.35 8.92
CA LYS A 262 -0.24 -22.24 7.89
C LYS A 262 0.75 -21.52 7.00
N ILE A 263 1.96 -22.06 6.88
CA ILE A 263 2.99 -21.55 5.99
C ILE A 263 3.25 -22.59 4.92
N LEU A 264 3.00 -22.25 3.66
CA LEU A 264 3.18 -23.10 2.50
C LEU A 264 4.39 -22.61 1.70
N LEU A 265 5.43 -23.44 1.65
CA LEU A 265 6.68 -23.17 0.93
C LEU A 265 6.77 -24.05 -0.29
N ASN A 266 6.91 -23.49 -1.49
CA ASN A 266 7.18 -24.25 -2.71
C ASN A 266 8.68 -24.39 -2.99
N GLY A 267 9.47 -23.37 -2.62
CA GLY A 267 10.93 -23.37 -2.70
C GLY A 267 11.60 -23.86 -1.44
N THR A 268 12.90 -23.54 -1.31
CA THR A 268 13.72 -23.89 -0.16
C THR A 268 13.66 -22.79 0.92
N CYS A 269 14.03 -23.11 2.16
CA CYS A 269 14.29 -22.12 3.19
C CYS A 269 15.65 -22.39 3.87
N SER A 270 16.27 -21.33 4.37
CA SER A 270 17.57 -21.44 5.05
C SER A 270 17.45 -22.03 6.44
N SER A 271 16.38 -21.71 7.18
CA SER A 271 16.05 -22.34 8.45
C SER A 271 14.56 -22.20 8.80
N ILE A 272 14.05 -23.18 9.54
CA ILE A 272 12.74 -23.10 10.21
C ILE A 272 13.03 -22.87 11.69
N SER A 273 12.31 -21.92 12.32
CA SER A 273 12.51 -21.64 13.74
C SER A 273 12.04 -22.78 14.63
N GLY A 274 12.75 -23.00 15.71
CA GLY A 274 12.36 -23.97 16.72
C GLY A 274 11.37 -23.54 17.73
N ASN A 275 11.07 -22.31 17.76
CA ASN A 275 10.11 -21.76 18.68
C ASN A 275 8.73 -21.64 18.01
N LEU A 276 8.34 -22.68 17.27
CA LEU A 276 7.03 -22.83 16.64
C LEU A 276 6.03 -23.31 17.69
N ASN A 277 5.12 -22.44 18.11
CA ASN A 277 4.20 -22.81 19.19
C ASN A 277 3.13 -23.83 18.79
N HIS A 278 2.75 -23.98 17.54
CA HIS A 278 1.77 -24.98 17.02
C HIS A 278 1.43 -24.79 15.54
N SER A 279 2.16 -23.96 14.81
CA SER A 279 1.93 -23.71 13.38
C SER A 279 2.17 -24.95 12.53
N GLU A 280 1.55 -24.99 11.37
CA GLU A 280 1.78 -25.98 10.36
C GLU A 280 2.61 -25.40 9.21
N ILE A 281 3.75 -26.06 8.90
CA ILE A 281 4.56 -25.71 7.73
C ILE A 281 4.45 -26.84 6.72
N TYR A 282 4.13 -26.48 5.50
CA TYR A 282 4.03 -27.37 4.35
C TYR A 282 5.15 -27.05 3.35
N HIS A 283 5.72 -28.07 2.75
CA HIS A 283 6.64 -27.96 1.63
C HIS A 283 6.10 -28.78 0.48
N GLN A 284 5.85 -28.15 -0.67
CA GLN A 284 5.25 -28.79 -1.83
C GLN A 284 4.01 -29.64 -1.45
N ASP A 285 3.07 -29.01 -0.74
CA ASP A 285 1.83 -29.58 -0.22
C ASP A 285 1.99 -30.71 0.83
N LYS A 286 3.20 -31.10 1.18
CA LYS A 286 3.49 -32.06 2.25
C LYS A 286 3.68 -31.35 3.59
N LEU A 287 2.95 -31.77 4.61
CA LEU A 287 3.14 -31.27 5.98
C LEU A 287 4.52 -31.73 6.51
N VAL A 288 5.43 -30.80 6.70
CA VAL A 288 6.81 -31.09 7.13
C VAL A 288 7.09 -30.71 8.56
N PHE A 289 6.31 -29.75 9.12
CA PHE A 289 6.50 -29.30 10.49
C PHE A 289 5.16 -29.04 11.19
N LYS A 290 5.00 -29.48 12.42
CA LYS A 290 3.82 -29.24 13.25
C LYS A 290 4.17 -29.33 14.74
N ASP A 291 3.54 -28.47 15.55
CA ASP A 291 3.72 -28.43 17.02
C ASP A 291 5.21 -28.32 17.43
N GLY A 292 5.98 -27.51 16.71
CA GLY A 292 7.39 -27.28 16.97
C GLY A 292 8.32 -28.46 16.63
N LYS A 293 7.83 -29.49 15.91
CA LYS A 293 8.62 -30.68 15.57
C LYS A 293 8.53 -31.03 14.10
N PRO A 294 9.64 -31.44 13.46
CA PRO A 294 9.62 -32.00 12.13
C PRO A 294 8.79 -33.31 12.14
N LYS A 295 8.04 -33.56 11.08
CA LYS A 295 7.29 -34.81 10.90
C LYS A 295 8.21 -35.95 10.49
N ASP A 296 9.19 -35.65 9.66
CA ASP A 296 10.29 -36.57 9.29
C ASP A 296 11.60 -35.77 9.35
N PRO A 297 12.64 -36.23 10.06
CA PRO A 297 13.93 -35.58 10.06
C PRO A 297 14.55 -35.40 8.67
N ASN A 298 14.22 -36.27 7.71
CA ASN A 298 14.70 -36.20 6.33
C ASN A 298 14.02 -35.06 5.52
N ASP A 299 12.76 -34.74 5.80
CA ASP A 299 12.07 -33.60 5.14
C ASP A 299 12.78 -32.27 5.43
N PHE A 300 13.40 -32.17 6.61
CA PHE A 300 14.16 -30.99 6.99
C PHE A 300 15.46 -30.81 6.20
N ILE A 301 16.09 -31.91 5.78
CA ILE A 301 17.30 -31.90 4.95
C ILE A 301 17.00 -31.41 3.53
N GLU A 302 15.84 -31.77 2.97
CA GLU A 302 15.42 -31.31 1.63
C GLU A 302 15.13 -29.82 1.58
N LEU A 303 14.55 -29.23 2.63
CA LEU A 303 14.32 -27.79 2.74
C LEU A 303 15.62 -26.97 2.77
N ARG A 304 16.74 -27.59 3.18
CA ARG A 304 18.04 -26.95 3.38
C ARG A 304 19.06 -27.13 2.25
N LYS A 305 18.68 -27.48 1.08
CA LYS A 305 19.60 -27.90 -0.01
C LYS A 305 20.80 -26.99 -0.33
N TYR A 306 20.92 -25.78 0.28
CA TYR A 306 21.94 -24.80 -0.14
C TYR A 306 22.70 -24.03 0.95
N ARG A 307 22.57 -24.31 2.25
CA ARG A 307 23.48 -23.72 3.27
C ARG A 307 23.81 -24.70 4.39
N THR A 308 25.12 -24.81 4.70
CA THR A 308 25.69 -25.44 5.88
C THR A 308 25.43 -24.57 7.14
N TYR A 309 24.21 -24.40 7.55
CA TYR A 309 23.89 -23.80 8.85
C TYR A 309 23.47 -24.91 9.81
N VAL A 310 24.25 -25.09 10.85
CA VAL A 310 23.93 -26.01 11.95
C VAL A 310 22.81 -25.34 12.77
N PRO A 311 21.63 -26.00 12.96
CA PRO A 311 20.61 -25.46 13.84
C PRO A 311 21.19 -25.28 15.25
N ARG A 312 20.87 -24.17 15.91
CA ARG A 312 21.04 -24.04 17.38
C ARG A 312 20.04 -24.95 18.14
N TRP A 313 19.74 -26.10 17.60
CA TRP A 313 18.91 -27.12 18.26
C TRP A 313 19.84 -28.11 18.89
N GLY A 314 19.81 -28.19 20.21
CA GLY A 314 20.42 -29.26 20.96
C GLY A 314 19.76 -30.62 20.68
N TRP A 315 19.98 -31.16 19.47
CA TRP A 315 19.73 -32.57 19.15
C TRP A 315 21.06 -33.31 19.25
N GLU A 316 21.78 -33.15 20.34
CA GLU A 316 22.75 -34.12 20.78
C GLU A 316 22.10 -35.01 21.82
N LYS A 317 21.82 -36.25 21.37
CA LYS A 317 21.39 -37.50 21.97
C LYS A 317 19.90 -37.80 21.89
#